data_80c00f847e67033e3b486b850eb90a31
#
_entry.id   80c00f847e67033e3b486b850eb90a31
#
_cell.length_a   1.000
_cell.length_b   1.000
_cell.length_c   1.000
_cell.angle_alpha   90.00
_cell.angle_beta   90.00
_cell.angle_gamma   90.00
#
_symmetry.space_group_name_H-M   'P 1'
#
loop_
_entity.id
_entity.type
_entity.pdbx_description
1 polymer ?
#
loop_
_entity_poly.entity_id
_entity_poly.type
_entity_poly.pdbx_seq_one_letter_code
_entity_poly.pdbx_strand_id
1 'polypeptide(L)'
;MRISGFLNYIHMEIKNRQIKIGNSKWKIKLEESMLSEDKESFYFGMSNATYKKIKLSTKLPDNTKVNNDSLQETYYHEILHSILSEGQYKEESDNEPLVEWIAKCLLQLKKQNAL
;
A
#
# COMPACT_ATOMS: atom_id res chain seq x y z
N MET A 1 -12.27 25.50 -20.86
CA MET A 1 -11.27 24.65 -21.40
C MET A 1 -11.01 23.51 -20.52
N ARG A 2 -11.03 22.44 -21.05
CA ARG A 2 -10.79 21.30 -20.27
C ARG A 2 -9.36 20.87 -20.44
N ILE A 3 -8.69 20.86 -19.36
CA ILE A 3 -7.37 20.30 -19.37
C ILE A 3 -7.47 18.82 -19.61
N SER A 4 -6.49 18.28 -20.24
CA SER A 4 -6.44 16.87 -20.56
C SER A 4 -6.75 15.98 -19.37
N GLY A 5 -6.89 14.70 -19.63
CA GLY A 5 -7.31 13.73 -18.63
C GLY A 5 -6.49 13.70 -17.35
N PHE A 6 -5.27 14.24 -17.34
CA PHE A 6 -4.50 14.22 -16.11
C PHE A 6 -5.15 15.02 -14.98
N LEU A 7 -6.01 15.97 -15.30
CA LEU A 7 -6.78 16.68 -14.28
C LEU A 7 -7.83 15.82 -13.64
N ASN A 8 -8.18 14.71 -14.27
CA ASN A 8 -9.19 13.80 -13.73
C ASN A 8 -8.57 12.78 -12.78
N TYR A 9 -7.25 12.63 -12.81
CA TYR A 9 -6.55 11.74 -11.91
C TYR A 9 -5.94 12.54 -10.78
N ILE A 10 -6.44 12.33 -9.58
CA ILE A 10 -5.92 12.96 -8.38
C ILE A 10 -5.09 11.92 -7.65
N HIS A 11 -3.82 12.24 -7.44
CA HIS A 11 -2.94 11.36 -6.68
C HIS A 11 -3.49 11.18 -5.27
N MET A 12 -3.56 9.93 -4.84
CA MET A 12 -3.89 9.63 -3.47
C MET A 12 -2.79 10.15 -2.57
N GLU A 13 -3.16 10.93 -1.57
CA GLU A 13 -2.21 11.36 -0.58
C GLU A 13 -2.01 10.25 0.44
N ILE A 14 -0.80 9.71 0.50
CA ILE A 14 -0.44 8.67 1.46
C ILE A 14 0.31 9.32 2.60
N LYS A 15 -0.21 9.18 3.80
CA LYS A 15 0.34 9.83 4.99
C LYS A 15 0.09 8.98 6.23
N ASN A 16 0.77 9.32 7.29
CA ASN A 16 0.51 8.71 8.60
C ASN A 16 -0.93 9.00 9.00
N ARG A 17 -1.69 7.96 9.28
CA ARG A 17 -3.09 8.12 9.66
C ARG A 17 -3.64 6.83 10.22
N GLN A 18 -4.81 6.93 10.80
CA GLN A 18 -5.58 5.78 11.22
C GLN A 18 -6.73 5.58 10.26
N ILE A 19 -6.98 4.32 9.89
CA ILE A 19 -8.11 3.96 9.03
C ILE A 19 -8.89 2.86 9.71
N LYS A 20 -10.14 2.69 9.29
CA LYS A 20 -10.98 1.62 9.80
C LYS A 20 -11.16 0.57 8.71
N ILE A 21 -10.90 -0.69 9.02
CA ILE A 21 -11.12 -1.82 8.12
C ILE A 21 -12.03 -2.78 8.88
N GLY A 22 -13.24 -3.00 8.35
CA GLY A 22 -14.25 -3.74 9.10
C GLY A 22 -14.52 -3.02 10.43
N ASN A 23 -14.36 -3.72 11.52
CA ASN A 23 -14.56 -3.14 12.86
C ASN A 23 -13.26 -2.78 13.56
N SER A 24 -12.13 -2.88 12.87
CA SER A 24 -10.81 -2.66 13.46
C SER A 24 -10.19 -1.38 12.97
N LYS A 25 -9.41 -0.76 13.86
CA LYS A 25 -8.61 0.43 13.53
C LYS A 25 -7.20 -0.02 13.19
N TRP A 26 -6.73 0.43 12.04
CA TRP A 26 -5.37 0.15 11.56
C TRP A 26 -4.59 1.44 11.48
N LYS A 27 -3.31 1.38 11.77
CA LYS A 27 -2.42 2.54 11.64
C LYS A 27 -1.58 2.39 10.39
N ILE A 28 -1.56 3.44 9.59
CA ILE A 28 -0.66 3.55 8.45
C ILE A 28 0.50 4.43 8.86
N LYS A 29 1.72 3.93 8.70
CA LYS A 29 2.92 4.66 9.08
C LYS A 29 3.91 4.64 7.93
N LEU A 30 4.39 5.82 7.56
CA LEU A 30 5.46 5.97 6.59
C LEU A 30 6.80 5.88 7.30
N GLU A 31 7.69 5.06 6.73
CA GLU A 31 9.05 4.91 7.20
C GLU A 31 9.99 5.37 6.09
N GLU A 32 11.23 5.69 6.40
CA GLU A 32 12.17 6.05 5.35
C GLU A 32 12.52 4.85 4.50
N SER A 33 13.19 3.87 5.08
CA SER A 33 13.57 2.65 4.37
C SER A 33 13.50 1.50 5.37
N MET A 34 12.68 0.50 5.06
CA MET A 34 12.55 -0.64 5.96
C MET A 34 13.50 -1.74 5.53
N LEU A 35 14.44 -2.07 6.39
CA LEU A 35 15.41 -3.13 6.16
C LEU A 35 15.20 -4.25 7.17
N SER A 36 15.57 -5.46 6.77
CA SER A 36 15.64 -6.59 7.71
C SER A 36 16.71 -6.32 8.77
N GLU A 37 16.69 -7.09 9.87
CA GLU A 37 17.64 -6.91 10.95
C GLU A 37 19.08 -7.01 10.48
N ASP A 38 19.37 -7.93 9.55
CA ASP A 38 20.70 -8.09 8.98
C ASP A 38 20.99 -7.09 7.86
N LYS A 39 20.02 -6.24 7.52
CA LYS A 39 20.10 -5.22 6.46
C LYS A 39 20.32 -5.80 5.05
N GLU A 40 20.03 -7.07 4.86
CA GLU A 40 20.18 -7.71 3.55
C GLU A 40 18.91 -7.63 2.70
N SER A 41 17.77 -7.42 3.32
CA SER A 41 16.47 -7.33 2.63
C SER A 41 15.84 -5.96 2.82
N PHE A 42 15.21 -5.49 1.77
CA PHE A 42 14.44 -4.25 1.79
C PHE A 42 12.96 -4.57 1.56
N TYR A 43 12.09 -3.88 2.29
CA TYR A 43 10.65 -4.05 2.17
C TYR A 43 10.00 -2.76 1.71
N PHE A 44 9.26 -2.79 0.61
CA PHE A 44 8.46 -1.65 0.18
C PHE A 44 7.31 -1.38 1.15
N GLY A 45 6.70 -2.42 1.67
CA GLY A 45 5.61 -2.29 2.61
C GLY A 45 5.48 -3.54 3.48
N MET A 46 4.76 -3.39 4.56
CA MET A 46 4.47 -4.49 5.50
C MET A 46 3.10 -4.30 6.10
N SER A 47 2.37 -5.41 6.28
CA SER A 47 1.13 -5.46 7.04
C SER A 47 1.34 -6.37 8.23
N ASN A 48 0.93 -5.92 9.41
CA ASN A 48 0.99 -6.73 10.62
C ASN A 48 -0.41 -6.84 11.21
N ALA A 49 -1.02 -8.01 11.05
CA ALA A 49 -2.39 -8.24 11.50
C ALA A 49 -2.51 -8.27 13.03
N THR A 50 -1.44 -8.69 13.72
CA THR A 50 -1.45 -8.74 15.19
C THR A 50 -1.55 -7.35 15.80
N TYR A 51 -0.75 -6.41 15.31
CA TYR A 51 -0.74 -5.05 15.81
C TYR A 51 -1.58 -4.08 15.00
N LYS A 52 -2.16 -4.55 13.91
CA LYS A 52 -3.01 -3.78 13.01
C LYS A 52 -2.28 -2.53 12.51
N LYS A 53 -1.13 -2.77 11.91
CA LYS A 53 -0.27 -1.72 11.37
C LYS A 53 0.10 -2.01 9.93
N ILE A 54 0.14 -0.94 9.15
CA ILE A 54 0.66 -0.95 7.79
C ILE A 54 1.82 0.03 7.76
N LYS A 55 2.97 -0.42 7.26
CA LYS A 55 4.14 0.43 7.10
C LYS A 55 4.53 0.48 5.64
N LEU A 56 4.96 1.64 5.18
CA LEU A 56 5.38 1.84 3.80
C LEU A 56 6.71 2.57 3.78
N SER A 57 7.65 2.08 2.96
CA SER A 57 8.93 2.75 2.76
C SER A 57 8.77 3.88 1.76
N THR A 58 9.28 5.05 2.11
CA THR A 58 9.27 6.22 1.23
C THR A 58 10.57 6.38 0.46
N LYS A 59 11.61 5.69 0.89
CA LYS A 59 12.94 5.75 0.26
C LYS A 59 13.49 4.36 0.04
N LEU A 60 14.27 4.23 -1.02
CA LEU A 60 15.03 3.03 -1.31
C LEU A 60 16.28 2.99 -0.39
N PRO A 61 16.97 1.83 -0.31
CA PRO A 61 18.16 1.73 0.56
C PRO A 61 19.24 2.75 0.23
N ASP A 62 19.32 3.21 -1.03
CA ASP A 62 20.31 4.21 -1.45
C ASP A 62 19.87 5.64 -1.14
N ASN A 63 18.78 5.79 -0.38
CA ASN A 63 18.21 7.05 0.04
C ASN A 63 17.46 7.83 -1.07
N THR A 64 17.30 7.24 -2.25
CA THR A 64 16.46 7.87 -3.28
C THR A 64 15.00 7.65 -2.97
N LYS A 65 14.16 8.56 -3.43
CA LYS A 65 12.73 8.52 -3.16
C LYS A 65 12.05 7.40 -3.95
N VAL A 66 11.19 6.63 -3.31
CA VAL A 66 10.31 5.69 -3.99
C VAL A 66 9.35 6.50 -4.85
N ASN A 67 9.17 6.10 -6.12
CA ASN A 67 8.29 6.86 -6.99
C ASN A 67 6.83 6.70 -6.56
N ASN A 68 6.02 7.67 -6.96
CA ASN A 68 4.65 7.77 -6.48
C ASN A 68 3.78 6.58 -6.87
N ASP A 69 3.92 6.07 -8.09
CA ASP A 69 3.16 4.89 -8.53
C ASP A 69 3.50 3.65 -7.73
N SER A 70 4.80 3.44 -7.48
CA SER A 70 5.24 2.31 -6.64
C SER A 70 4.71 2.42 -5.22
N LEU A 71 4.72 3.62 -4.66
CA LEU A 71 4.20 3.84 -3.31
C LEU A 71 2.70 3.55 -3.25
N GLN A 72 1.94 4.01 -4.24
CA GLN A 72 0.51 3.75 -4.30
C GLN A 72 0.19 2.27 -4.51
N GLU A 73 0.94 1.61 -5.38
CA GLU A 73 0.73 0.17 -5.61
C GLU A 73 1.01 -0.61 -4.32
N THR A 74 2.09 -0.28 -3.62
CA THR A 74 2.43 -0.89 -2.33
C THR A 74 1.34 -0.64 -1.30
N TYR A 75 0.81 0.58 -1.26
CA TYR A 75 -0.29 0.92 -0.36
C TYR A 75 -1.49 0.00 -0.60
N TYR A 76 -1.93 -0.15 -1.84
CA TYR A 76 -3.04 -1.05 -2.15
C TYR A 76 -2.72 -2.50 -1.79
N HIS A 77 -1.48 -2.93 -2.04
CA HIS A 77 -1.03 -4.28 -1.71
C HIS A 77 -1.20 -4.57 -0.21
N GLU A 78 -0.70 -3.66 0.63
CA GLU A 78 -0.77 -3.85 2.08
C GLU A 78 -2.19 -3.68 2.62
N ILE A 79 -2.97 -2.77 2.04
CA ILE A 79 -4.39 -2.62 2.39
C ILE A 79 -5.14 -3.93 2.10
N LEU A 80 -4.87 -4.57 0.95
CA LEU A 80 -5.52 -5.83 0.59
C LEU A 80 -5.19 -6.95 1.58
N HIS A 81 -3.92 -7.06 1.99
CA HIS A 81 -3.55 -8.01 3.04
C HIS A 81 -4.36 -7.76 4.30
N SER A 82 -4.50 -6.50 4.67
CA SER A 82 -5.23 -6.12 5.88
C SER A 82 -6.72 -6.43 5.78
N ILE A 83 -7.33 -6.14 4.62
CA ILE A 83 -8.75 -6.43 4.37
C ILE A 83 -8.99 -7.94 4.46
N LEU A 84 -8.15 -8.72 3.81
CA LEU A 84 -8.29 -10.17 3.78
C LEU A 84 -8.08 -10.76 5.18
N SER A 85 -7.11 -10.24 5.92
CA SER A 85 -6.87 -10.68 7.31
C SER A 85 -8.06 -10.38 8.21
N GLU A 86 -8.65 -9.20 8.08
CA GLU A 86 -9.84 -8.84 8.88
C GLU A 86 -11.02 -9.73 8.56
N GLY A 87 -11.15 -10.14 7.30
CA GLY A 87 -12.21 -11.05 6.88
C GLY A 87 -11.91 -12.52 7.15
N GLN A 88 -10.75 -12.81 7.73
CA GLN A 88 -10.30 -14.17 8.00
C GLN A 88 -10.05 -15.00 6.73
N TYR A 89 -9.69 -14.32 5.64
CA TYR A 89 -9.30 -14.95 4.38
C TYR A 89 -7.79 -15.14 4.36
N LYS A 90 -7.30 -16.00 5.23
CA LYS A 90 -5.86 -16.20 5.39
C LYS A 90 -5.19 -16.75 4.14
N GLU A 91 -5.80 -17.75 3.52
CA GLU A 91 -5.22 -18.34 2.31
C GLU A 91 -5.09 -17.33 1.19
N GLU A 92 -6.13 -16.51 0.99
CA GLU A 92 -6.12 -15.47 -0.01
C GLU A 92 -5.11 -14.37 0.34
N SER A 93 -4.99 -14.02 1.61
CA SER A 93 -3.98 -13.05 2.05
C SER A 93 -2.55 -13.55 1.82
N ASP A 94 -2.33 -14.86 1.97
CA ASP A 94 -1.01 -15.46 1.74
C ASP A 94 -0.71 -15.67 0.24
N ASN A 95 -1.69 -15.48 -0.62
CA ASN A 95 -1.53 -15.63 -2.07
C ASN A 95 -0.97 -14.33 -2.66
N GLU A 96 0.36 -14.19 -2.62
CA GLU A 96 1.01 -12.97 -3.10
C GLU A 96 0.70 -12.62 -4.55
N PRO A 97 0.71 -13.56 -5.51
CA PRO A 97 0.35 -13.21 -6.88
C PRO A 97 -1.06 -12.64 -7.01
N LEU A 98 -2.03 -13.18 -6.25
CA LEU A 98 -3.40 -12.67 -6.26
C LEU A 98 -3.46 -11.25 -5.70
N VAL A 99 -2.85 -11.03 -4.54
CA VAL A 99 -2.84 -9.72 -3.90
C VAL A 99 -2.16 -8.69 -4.80
N GLU A 100 -1.03 -9.07 -5.40
CA GLU A 100 -0.30 -8.17 -6.29
C GLU A 100 -1.12 -7.81 -7.53
N TRP A 101 -1.80 -8.78 -8.12
CA TRP A 101 -2.66 -8.53 -9.29
C TRP A 101 -3.77 -7.54 -8.96
N ILE A 102 -4.47 -7.76 -7.85
CA ILE A 102 -5.55 -6.88 -7.44
C ILE A 102 -5.02 -5.46 -7.15
N ALA A 103 -3.88 -5.36 -6.48
CA ALA A 103 -3.28 -4.06 -6.19
C ALA A 103 -2.97 -3.27 -7.46
N LYS A 104 -2.42 -3.94 -8.47
CA LYS A 104 -2.16 -3.32 -9.78
C LYS A 104 -3.43 -2.84 -10.45
N CYS A 105 -4.48 -3.65 -10.40
CA CYS A 105 -5.77 -3.27 -10.97
C CYS A 105 -6.39 -2.08 -10.25
N LEU A 106 -6.27 -2.04 -8.92
CA LEU A 106 -6.79 -0.91 -8.14
C LEU A 106 -6.07 0.39 -8.49
N LEU A 107 -4.75 0.35 -8.63
CA LEU A 107 -4.01 1.53 -9.06
C LEU A 107 -4.46 1.98 -10.45
N GLN A 108 -4.61 1.04 -11.37
CA GLN A 108 -5.06 1.31 -12.72
C GLN A 108 -6.45 1.96 -12.73
N LEU A 109 -7.37 1.43 -11.92
CA LEU A 109 -8.71 1.98 -11.80
C LEU A 109 -8.70 3.37 -11.15
N LYS A 110 -7.83 3.59 -10.18
CA LYS A 110 -7.67 4.89 -9.55
C LYS A 110 -7.22 5.93 -10.57
N LYS A 111 -6.28 5.57 -11.44
CA LYS A 111 -5.78 6.47 -12.48
C LYS A 111 -6.87 6.84 -13.49
N GLN A 112 -7.88 6.03 -13.61
CA GLN A 112 -9.03 6.27 -14.49
C GLN A 112 -10.19 6.94 -13.74
N ASN A 113 -9.99 7.32 -12.50
CA ASN A 113 -11.03 7.87 -11.62
C ASN A 113 -12.25 6.93 -11.48
N ALA A 114 -11.98 5.62 -11.49
CA ALA A 114 -13.02 4.62 -11.31
C ALA A 114 -13.14 4.15 -9.84
N LEU A 115 -12.32 4.72 -8.97
CA LEU A 115 -12.39 4.48 -7.53
C LEU A 115 -12.71 5.76 -6.78
#